data_b6f810238c4679b2f11870c7e8b9bca9
#
_entry.id   b6f810238c4679b2f11870c7e8b9bca9
#
_cell.length_a   1.000
_cell.length_b   1.000
_cell.length_c   1.000
_cell.angle_alpha   90.00
_cell.angle_beta   90.00
_cell.angle_gamma   90.00
#
_symmetry.space_group_name_H-M   'P 1'
#
loop_
_entity.id
_entity.type
_entity.pdbx_description
1 polymer ?
#
loop_
_entity_poly.entity_id
_entity_poly.type
_entity_poly.pdbx_seq_one_letter_code
_entity_poly.pdbx_strand_id
1 'polypeptide(L)'
;FRQSEKIIRAEDYSLEAIFESFCNGVTLHGPFWDHALSYWRGSLEDPKHFLFMRYEDLKAEPRTQVKRLAEFLDCPFTKEEEDSGSVDKILELCSLSNLRSVEINKTRTSSRVDFKTYFRKGQVGDWKSYMTPEMVDKIDMIIEEKLKGSGLKF
;
A
#
# COMPACT_ATOMS: atom_id res chain seq x y z
N PHE A 1 -12.42 19.23 -21.22
CA PHE A 1 -11.24 19.77 -20.54
C PHE A 1 -10.09 18.80 -20.76
N ARG A 2 -9.20 19.10 -21.74
CA ARG A 2 -7.94 18.39 -21.95
C ARG A 2 -6.94 18.96 -20.92
N GLN A 3 -6.73 18.27 -19.80
CA GLN A 3 -5.49 18.41 -19.07
C GLN A 3 -4.39 17.80 -19.94
N SER A 4 -3.45 18.62 -20.35
CA SER A 4 -2.26 18.19 -21.08
C SER A 4 -1.51 17.20 -20.20
N GLU A 5 -1.49 15.93 -20.61
CA GLU A 5 -0.58 14.94 -20.05
C GLU A 5 0.84 15.46 -20.32
N LYS A 6 1.43 16.09 -19.31
CA LYS A 6 2.86 16.33 -19.27
C LYS A 6 3.51 14.95 -19.17
N ILE A 7 3.93 14.42 -20.31
CA ILE A 7 4.80 13.24 -20.34
C ILE A 7 6.07 13.63 -19.59
N ILE A 8 6.19 13.17 -18.36
CA ILE A 8 7.40 13.36 -17.55
C ILE A 8 8.51 12.59 -18.27
N ARG A 9 9.55 13.30 -18.72
CA ARG A 9 10.69 12.69 -19.40
C ARG A 9 11.57 11.97 -18.37
N ALA A 10 12.29 10.94 -18.79
CA ALA A 10 13.15 10.14 -17.91
C ALA A 10 14.22 10.98 -17.16
N GLU A 11 14.54 12.14 -17.69
CA GLU A 11 15.47 13.14 -17.13
C GLU A 11 14.89 13.89 -15.93
N ASP A 12 13.55 13.85 -15.75
CA ASP A 12 12.82 14.58 -14.70
C ASP A 12 12.53 13.71 -13.47
N TYR A 13 13.06 12.48 -13.38
CA TYR A 13 12.79 11.53 -12.30
C TYR A 13 13.75 11.68 -11.10
N SER A 14 14.00 12.92 -10.62
CA SER A 14 14.60 13.06 -9.31
C SER A 14 13.58 12.74 -8.22
N LEU A 15 14.05 12.31 -7.05
CA LEU A 15 13.19 12.07 -5.90
C LEU A 15 12.36 13.31 -5.56
N GLU A 16 12.98 14.48 -5.63
CA GLU A 16 12.37 15.77 -5.36
C GLU A 16 11.24 16.08 -6.35
N ALA A 17 11.46 15.84 -7.64
CA ALA A 17 10.45 16.09 -8.67
C ALA A 17 9.24 15.16 -8.51
N ILE A 18 9.48 13.88 -8.20
CA ILE A 18 8.42 12.89 -7.90
C ILE A 18 7.67 13.28 -6.64
N PHE A 19 8.38 13.69 -5.60
CA PHE A 19 7.80 14.13 -4.33
C PHE A 19 6.92 15.37 -4.52
N GLU A 20 7.40 16.40 -5.23
CA GLU A 20 6.61 17.60 -5.54
C GLU A 20 5.36 17.26 -6.37
N SER A 21 5.49 16.38 -7.35
CA SER A 21 4.37 15.90 -8.14
C SER A 21 3.32 15.22 -7.26
N PHE A 22 3.76 14.35 -6.34
CA PHE A 22 2.87 13.69 -5.38
C PHE A 22 2.17 14.70 -4.46
N CYS A 23 2.91 15.65 -3.89
CA CYS A 23 2.36 16.71 -3.03
C CYS A 23 1.31 17.58 -3.74
N ASN A 24 1.45 17.76 -5.05
CA ASN A 24 0.47 18.45 -5.88
C ASN A 24 -0.69 17.55 -6.35
N GLY A 25 -0.77 16.30 -5.91
CA GLY A 25 -1.79 15.35 -6.28
C GLY A 25 -1.65 14.81 -7.71
N VAL A 26 -0.50 15.02 -8.35
CA VAL A 26 -0.23 14.55 -9.71
C VAL A 26 0.43 13.18 -9.63
N THR A 27 -0.38 12.14 -9.72
CA THR A 27 0.07 10.74 -9.81
C THR A 27 -0.64 10.02 -10.94
N LEU A 28 -0.20 8.81 -11.27
CA LEU A 28 -0.78 8.02 -12.35
C LEU A 28 -2.30 7.80 -12.20
N HIS A 29 -2.77 7.70 -10.96
CA HIS A 29 -4.17 7.40 -10.63
C HIS A 29 -4.89 8.53 -9.90
N GLY A 30 -4.35 9.75 -9.92
CA GLY A 30 -4.88 10.91 -9.20
C GLY A 30 -4.35 11.04 -7.77
N PRO A 31 -4.84 12.01 -7.01
CA PRO A 31 -4.33 12.27 -5.66
C PRO A 31 -4.49 11.06 -4.73
N PHE A 32 -3.42 10.69 -4.04
CA PHE A 32 -3.43 9.55 -3.10
C PHE A 32 -4.53 9.67 -2.04
N TRP A 33 -4.69 10.86 -1.45
CA TRP A 33 -5.71 11.09 -0.40
C TRP A 33 -7.14 10.89 -0.88
N ASP A 34 -7.45 11.21 -2.15
CA ASP A 34 -8.79 11.01 -2.70
C ASP A 34 -9.11 9.51 -2.82
N HIS A 35 -8.14 8.71 -3.27
CA HIS A 35 -8.24 7.26 -3.30
C HIS A 35 -8.40 6.68 -1.89
N ALA A 36 -7.52 7.04 -0.97
CA ALA A 36 -7.57 6.55 0.40
C ALA A 36 -8.91 6.88 1.07
N LEU A 37 -9.39 8.12 0.91
CA LEU A 37 -10.68 8.56 1.45
C LEU A 37 -11.87 7.84 0.81
N SER A 38 -11.84 7.59 -0.50
CA SER A 38 -12.96 6.90 -1.17
C SER A 38 -13.12 5.48 -0.64
N TYR A 39 -12.04 4.72 -0.51
CA TYR A 39 -12.07 3.37 0.07
C TYR A 39 -12.39 3.37 1.56
N TRP A 40 -11.86 4.34 2.30
CA TRP A 40 -12.18 4.50 3.73
C TRP A 40 -13.67 4.74 3.94
N ARG A 41 -14.27 5.69 3.23
CA ARG A 41 -15.71 5.97 3.29
C ARG A 41 -16.53 4.76 2.86
N GLY A 42 -16.16 4.12 1.75
CA GLY A 42 -16.81 2.89 1.31
C GLY A 42 -16.81 1.81 2.39
N SER A 43 -15.72 1.64 3.13
CA SER A 43 -15.64 0.66 4.21
C SER A 43 -16.50 1.01 5.44
N LEU A 44 -16.83 2.28 5.64
CA LEU A 44 -17.75 2.72 6.70
C LEU A 44 -19.21 2.62 6.27
N GLU A 45 -19.51 2.95 5.02
CA GLU A 45 -20.87 2.98 4.47
C GLU A 45 -21.39 1.58 4.10
N ASP A 46 -20.51 0.75 3.54
CA ASP A 46 -20.83 -0.59 3.08
C ASP A 46 -19.71 -1.61 3.45
N PRO A 47 -19.59 -1.94 4.74
CA PRO A 47 -18.53 -2.81 5.23
C PRO A 47 -18.62 -4.26 4.71
N LYS A 48 -19.73 -4.64 4.06
CA LYS A 48 -19.89 -5.96 3.44
C LYS A 48 -19.16 -6.07 2.09
N HIS A 49 -19.01 -4.96 1.37
CA HIS A 49 -18.38 -4.93 0.06
C HIS A 49 -17.06 -4.20 0.03
N PHE A 50 -16.70 -3.47 1.09
CA PHE A 50 -15.45 -2.73 1.19
C PHE A 50 -14.71 -3.05 2.48
N LEU A 51 -13.51 -3.57 2.36
CA LEU A 51 -12.58 -3.79 3.48
C LEU A 51 -11.40 -2.83 3.34
N PHE A 52 -11.26 -1.92 4.31
CA PHE A 52 -10.08 -1.07 4.39
C PHE A 52 -9.05 -1.70 5.34
N MET A 53 -7.84 -1.94 4.82
CA MET A 53 -6.73 -2.50 5.58
C MET A 53 -5.50 -1.62 5.43
N ARG A 54 -4.83 -1.30 6.54
CA ARG A 54 -3.56 -0.56 6.49
C ARG A 54 -2.40 -1.54 6.48
N TYR A 55 -1.35 -1.17 5.75
CA TYR A 55 -0.13 -1.96 5.67
C TYR A 55 0.53 -2.13 7.05
N GLU A 56 0.52 -1.07 7.86
CA GLU A 56 1.05 -1.05 9.22
C GLU A 56 0.37 -2.07 10.11
N ASP A 57 -0.97 -2.15 10.06
CA ASP A 57 -1.75 -3.11 10.83
C ASP A 57 -1.46 -4.54 10.37
N LEU A 58 -1.34 -4.75 9.04
CA LEU A 58 -0.97 -6.04 8.48
C LEU A 58 0.43 -6.48 8.93
N LYS A 59 1.35 -5.54 9.10
CA LYS A 59 2.71 -5.83 9.60
C LYS A 59 2.76 -6.03 11.11
N ALA A 60 1.95 -5.31 11.88
CA ALA A 60 1.92 -5.40 13.33
C ALA A 60 1.21 -6.69 13.81
N GLU A 61 0.06 -7.01 13.20
CA GLU A 61 -0.80 -8.11 13.61
C GLU A 61 -1.23 -8.99 12.42
N PRO A 62 -0.28 -9.63 11.70
CA PRO A 62 -0.58 -10.32 10.45
C PRO A 62 -1.64 -11.42 10.59
N ARG A 63 -1.62 -12.19 11.69
CA ARG A 63 -2.61 -13.25 11.93
C ARG A 63 -4.03 -12.69 12.05
N THR A 64 -4.20 -11.63 12.84
CA THR A 64 -5.49 -10.94 13.03
C THR A 64 -6.02 -10.40 11.71
N GLN A 65 -5.15 -9.76 10.92
CA GLN A 65 -5.56 -9.17 9.65
C GLN A 65 -5.90 -10.22 8.58
N VAL A 66 -5.19 -11.35 8.53
CA VAL A 66 -5.53 -12.44 7.59
C VAL A 66 -6.86 -13.09 7.96
N LYS A 67 -7.16 -13.30 9.26
CA LYS A 67 -8.46 -13.79 9.70
C LYS A 67 -9.58 -12.82 9.35
N ARG A 68 -9.39 -11.53 9.60
CA ARG A 68 -10.35 -10.48 9.22
C ARG A 68 -10.61 -10.46 7.70
N LEU A 69 -9.57 -10.65 6.90
CA LEU A 69 -9.72 -10.78 5.45
C LEU A 69 -10.52 -12.03 5.07
N ALA A 70 -10.25 -13.17 5.69
CA ALA A 70 -10.97 -14.41 5.45
C ALA A 70 -12.46 -14.29 5.81
N GLU A 71 -12.80 -13.66 6.94
CA GLU A 71 -14.17 -13.35 7.34
C GLU A 71 -14.87 -12.45 6.31
N PHE A 72 -14.18 -11.40 5.84
CA PHE A 72 -14.70 -10.50 4.82
C PHE A 72 -14.99 -11.20 3.49
N LEU A 73 -14.19 -12.19 3.13
CA LEU A 73 -14.37 -13.00 1.92
C LEU A 73 -15.38 -14.15 2.08
N ASP A 74 -16.08 -14.21 3.21
CA ASP A 74 -17.01 -15.29 3.56
C ASP A 74 -16.36 -16.69 3.57
N CYS A 75 -15.06 -16.72 3.90
CA CYS A 75 -14.24 -17.94 4.02
C CYS A 75 -13.50 -17.95 5.37
N PRO A 76 -14.22 -17.83 6.53
CA PRO A 76 -13.57 -17.82 7.83
C PRO A 76 -12.83 -19.13 8.10
N PHE A 77 -11.71 -19.06 8.81
CA PHE A 77 -10.98 -20.25 9.21
C PHE A 77 -11.80 -21.07 10.21
N THR A 78 -11.83 -22.38 10.01
CA THR A 78 -12.35 -23.30 10.99
C THR A 78 -11.37 -23.46 12.15
N LYS A 79 -11.86 -24.00 13.29
CA LYS A 79 -11.00 -24.25 14.43
C LYS A 79 -9.88 -25.24 14.11
N GLU A 80 -10.18 -26.26 13.31
CA GLU A 80 -9.21 -27.27 12.86
C GLU A 80 -8.12 -26.64 12.00
N GLU A 81 -8.46 -25.69 11.12
CA GLU A 81 -7.49 -24.97 10.30
C GLU A 81 -6.61 -24.06 11.16
N GLU A 82 -7.17 -23.38 12.15
CA GLU A 82 -6.39 -22.59 13.11
C GLU A 82 -5.43 -23.45 13.90
N ASP A 83 -5.92 -24.54 14.47
CA ASP A 83 -5.14 -25.48 15.30
C ASP A 83 -4.04 -26.19 14.48
N SER A 84 -4.27 -26.43 13.17
CA SER A 84 -3.29 -27.02 12.24
C SER A 84 -2.21 -26.04 11.77
N GLY A 85 -2.32 -24.75 12.13
CA GLY A 85 -1.39 -23.70 11.73
C GLY A 85 -1.57 -23.21 10.29
N SER A 86 -2.77 -23.36 9.70
CA SER A 86 -3.05 -22.92 8.32
C SER A 86 -2.84 -21.44 8.13
N VAL A 87 -3.17 -20.60 9.11
CA VAL A 87 -2.92 -19.15 9.08
C VAL A 87 -1.43 -18.87 8.93
N ASP A 88 -0.58 -19.56 9.69
CA ASP A 88 0.88 -19.36 9.63
C ASP A 88 1.47 -19.79 8.31
N LYS A 89 0.98 -20.90 7.75
CA LYS A 89 1.41 -21.35 6.42
C LYS A 89 1.08 -20.34 5.32
N ILE A 90 -0.10 -19.69 5.40
CA ILE A 90 -0.47 -18.62 4.46
C ILE A 90 0.46 -17.43 4.63
N LEU A 91 0.73 -17.00 5.86
CA LEU A 91 1.64 -15.89 6.13
C LEU A 91 3.07 -16.18 5.66
N GLU A 92 3.55 -17.40 5.83
CA GLU A 92 4.85 -17.84 5.34
C GLU A 92 4.90 -17.82 3.81
N LEU A 93 3.89 -18.39 3.13
CA LEU A 93 3.79 -18.39 1.67
C LEU A 93 3.76 -16.97 1.09
N CYS A 94 3.07 -16.04 1.76
CA CYS A 94 2.96 -14.64 1.36
C CYS A 94 4.11 -13.77 1.89
N SER A 95 5.07 -14.34 2.61
CA SER A 95 6.20 -13.58 3.14
C SER A 95 7.07 -13.01 2.02
N LEU A 96 7.67 -11.84 2.27
CA LEU A 96 8.55 -11.19 1.30
C LEU A 96 9.73 -12.07 0.90
N SER A 97 10.27 -12.87 1.85
CA SER A 97 11.36 -13.81 1.59
C SER A 97 10.93 -14.92 0.64
N ASN A 98 9.75 -15.50 0.89
CA ASN A 98 9.22 -16.55 0.03
C ASN A 98 8.88 -16.02 -1.37
N LEU A 99 8.18 -14.88 -1.45
CA LEU A 99 7.85 -14.25 -2.73
C LEU A 99 9.09 -13.89 -3.55
N ARG A 100 10.17 -13.43 -2.90
CA ARG A 100 11.47 -13.21 -3.56
C ARG A 100 12.09 -14.50 -4.11
N SER A 101 11.85 -15.63 -3.46
CA SER A 101 12.42 -16.91 -3.87
C SER A 101 11.79 -17.47 -5.14
N VAL A 102 10.56 -17.07 -5.46
CA VAL A 102 9.81 -17.53 -6.64
C VAL A 102 10.52 -17.09 -7.92
N GLU A 103 10.81 -18.02 -8.82
CA GLU A 103 11.62 -17.79 -10.01
C GLU A 103 11.06 -16.69 -10.93
N ILE A 104 9.74 -16.67 -11.11
CA ILE A 104 9.09 -15.63 -11.93
C ILE A 104 9.31 -14.22 -11.39
N ASN A 105 9.41 -14.07 -10.07
CA ASN A 105 9.64 -12.78 -9.43
C ASN A 105 11.10 -12.31 -9.54
N LYS A 106 12.02 -13.24 -9.80
CA LYS A 106 13.44 -12.95 -10.02
C LYS A 106 13.76 -12.54 -11.45
N THR A 107 13.10 -13.19 -12.41
CA THR A 107 13.51 -13.17 -13.82
C THR A 107 12.58 -12.40 -14.73
N ARG A 108 11.29 -12.26 -14.35
CA ARG A 108 10.29 -11.62 -15.21
C ARG A 108 10.43 -10.10 -15.22
N THR A 109 10.36 -9.55 -16.44
CA THR A 109 10.24 -8.13 -16.69
C THR A 109 8.92 -7.88 -17.42
N SER A 110 8.13 -6.90 -16.99
CA SER A 110 6.91 -6.48 -17.68
C SER A 110 6.90 -4.96 -17.83
N SER A 111 6.58 -4.48 -19.03
CA SER A 111 6.43 -3.04 -19.31
C SER A 111 7.62 -2.19 -18.83
N ARG A 112 8.86 -2.71 -18.96
CA ARG A 112 10.12 -2.07 -18.52
C ARG A 112 10.38 -2.08 -17.02
N VAL A 113 9.63 -2.86 -16.23
CA VAL A 113 9.85 -3.00 -14.78
C VAL A 113 10.26 -4.43 -14.46
N ASP A 114 11.41 -4.60 -13.83
CA ASP A 114 11.84 -5.87 -13.27
C ASP A 114 10.99 -6.21 -12.04
N PHE A 115 10.41 -7.40 -12.00
CA PHE A 115 9.56 -7.82 -10.88
C PHE A 115 10.28 -7.82 -9.54
N LYS A 116 11.60 -8.05 -9.52
CA LYS A 116 12.43 -7.98 -8.31
C LYS A 116 12.33 -6.61 -7.59
N THR A 117 11.99 -5.52 -8.31
CA THR A 117 11.86 -4.19 -7.71
C THR A 117 10.67 -4.06 -6.78
N TYR A 118 9.63 -4.89 -6.94
CA TYR A 118 8.47 -4.92 -6.06
C TYR A 118 8.78 -5.56 -4.68
N PHE A 119 9.87 -6.33 -4.59
CA PHE A 119 10.24 -7.05 -3.37
C PHE A 119 11.44 -6.40 -2.68
N ARG A 120 11.38 -5.09 -2.40
CA ARG A 120 12.49 -4.31 -1.84
C ARG A 120 12.74 -4.66 -0.36
N LYS A 121 12.31 -3.90 0.60
CA LYS A 121 12.54 -4.14 2.03
C LYS A 121 11.30 -4.68 2.75
N GLY A 122 10.11 -4.16 2.40
CA GLY A 122 8.85 -4.54 3.03
C GLY A 122 8.80 -4.21 4.52
N GLN A 123 9.37 -3.07 4.91
CA GLN A 123 9.41 -2.58 6.29
C GLN A 123 8.61 -1.30 6.42
N VAL A 124 7.89 -1.16 7.53
CA VAL A 124 7.23 0.09 7.90
C VAL A 124 8.31 1.15 8.18
N GLY A 125 8.10 2.37 7.69
CA GLY A 125 9.02 3.48 7.91
C GLY A 125 10.28 3.47 7.04
N ASP A 126 10.38 2.61 6.02
CA ASP A 126 11.52 2.56 5.09
C ASP A 126 11.77 3.90 4.37
N TRP A 127 10.73 4.70 4.16
CA TRP A 127 10.79 6.04 3.58
C TRP A 127 11.75 6.98 4.34
N LYS A 128 11.96 6.79 5.66
CA LYS A 128 12.87 7.59 6.50
C LYS A 128 14.32 7.59 6.00
N SER A 129 14.69 6.59 5.19
CA SER A 129 16.02 6.51 4.60
C SER A 129 16.19 7.37 3.34
N TYR A 130 15.12 7.97 2.82
CA TYR A 130 15.09 8.65 1.53
C TYR A 130 14.57 10.08 1.61
N MET A 131 13.66 10.37 2.54
CA MET A 131 13.03 11.69 2.67
C MET A 131 13.79 12.55 3.68
N THR A 132 13.92 13.84 3.37
CA THR A 132 14.43 14.83 4.33
C THR A 132 13.36 15.16 5.37
N PRO A 133 13.73 15.71 6.55
CA PRO A 133 12.74 16.19 7.52
C PRO A 133 11.73 17.17 6.93
N GLU A 134 12.17 18.09 6.07
CA GLU A 134 11.29 19.08 5.43
C GLU A 134 10.28 18.42 4.47
N MET A 135 10.68 17.36 3.79
CA MET A 135 9.76 16.58 2.95
C MET A 135 8.73 15.84 3.81
N VAL A 136 9.14 15.30 4.95
CA VAL A 136 8.22 14.63 5.88
C VAL A 136 7.21 15.63 6.43
N ASP A 137 7.65 16.76 6.97
CA ASP A 137 6.78 17.79 7.52
C ASP A 137 5.76 18.28 6.47
N LYS A 138 6.23 18.49 5.23
CA LYS A 138 5.37 18.95 4.13
C LYS A 138 4.28 17.92 3.80
N ILE A 139 4.61 16.63 3.69
CA ILE A 139 3.62 15.61 3.35
C ILE A 139 2.65 15.37 4.50
N ASP A 140 3.13 15.40 5.75
CA ASP A 140 2.30 15.25 6.94
C ASP A 140 1.25 16.37 7.03
N MET A 141 1.66 17.64 6.80
CA MET A 141 0.73 18.76 6.72
C MET A 141 -0.34 18.58 5.64
N ILE A 142 0.06 18.13 4.44
CA ILE A 142 -0.89 17.91 3.33
C ILE A 142 -1.87 16.79 3.70
N ILE A 143 -1.37 15.67 4.21
CA ILE A 143 -2.20 14.52 4.58
C ILE A 143 -3.17 14.91 5.71
N GLU A 144 -2.71 15.63 6.73
CA GLU A 144 -3.56 16.10 7.81
C GLU A 144 -4.68 17.01 7.30
N GLU A 145 -4.36 17.97 6.41
CA GLU A 145 -5.33 18.86 5.79
C GLU A 145 -6.36 18.09 4.97
N LYS A 146 -5.89 17.18 4.10
CA LYS A 146 -6.75 16.43 3.17
C LYS A 146 -7.63 15.39 3.87
N LEU A 147 -7.16 14.81 4.97
CA LEU A 147 -7.92 13.82 5.73
C LEU A 147 -8.73 14.41 6.89
N LYS A 148 -8.65 15.71 7.10
CA LYS A 148 -9.34 16.41 8.20
C LYS A 148 -10.82 16.06 8.25
N GLY A 149 -11.29 15.64 9.43
CA GLY A 149 -12.69 15.29 9.67
C GLY A 149 -13.15 13.94 9.12
N SER A 150 -12.31 13.18 8.43
CA SER A 150 -12.65 11.87 7.89
C SER A 150 -12.57 10.72 8.91
N GLY A 151 -11.84 10.91 10.00
CA GLY A 151 -11.49 9.85 10.95
C GLY A 151 -10.35 8.94 10.49
N LEU A 152 -9.92 9.01 9.23
CA LEU A 152 -8.76 8.28 8.72
C LEU A 152 -7.47 8.96 9.22
N LYS A 153 -6.52 8.13 9.72
CA LYS A 153 -5.18 8.58 10.17
C LYS A 153 -4.13 7.63 9.61
N PHE A 154 -2.99 8.19 9.23
CA PHE A 154 -1.78 7.46 8.84
C PHE A 154 -0.69 7.64 9.87
#